data_20454ca3454debbb5ef3fd8a5dd49328
#
_entry.id   20454ca3454debbb5ef3fd8a5dd49328
#
_cell.length_a   1.000
_cell.length_b   1.000
_cell.length_c   1.000
_cell.angle_alpha   90.00
_cell.angle_beta   90.00
_cell.angle_gamma   90.00
#
_symmetry.space_group_name_H-M   'P 1'
#
loop_
_entity.id
_entity.type
_entity.pdbx_description
1 polymer ?
#
loop_
_entity_poly.entity_id
_entity_poly.type
_entity_poly.pdbx_seq_one_letter_code
_entity_poly.pdbx_strand_id
1 'polypeptide(L)'
;MNKNYFEIFRAGINTTFQDLGRDNLYHIGIPFSGAMDNRNFLLSNKLVQNNLNSPVLEFAYLGPSLKYYGEKISIAITGDVNFKLKKNQNIIEGNCYESYLIENGDEIDILSTNKSVYGYLAISAEFDLNFQWKSCSVNTKA
;
A
#
# COMPACT_ATOMS: atom_id res chain seq x y z
N MET A 1 2.62 3.19 -24.20
CA MET A 1 1.57 2.61 -23.37
C MET A 1 1.71 3.06 -21.93
N ASN A 2 0.68 3.68 -21.41
CA ASN A 2 0.75 4.19 -20.05
C ASN A 2 0.58 3.06 -19.05
N LYS A 3 1.56 2.92 -18.19
CA LYS A 3 1.47 1.97 -17.08
C LYS A 3 1.20 2.72 -15.81
N ASN A 4 0.41 2.11 -14.95
CA ASN A 4 0.19 2.63 -13.61
C ASN A 4 1.23 1.99 -12.68
N TYR A 5 1.95 2.81 -11.93
CA TYR A 5 2.99 2.27 -11.05
C TYR A 5 3.32 3.27 -9.95
N PHE A 6 3.96 2.75 -8.92
CA PHE A 6 4.59 3.54 -7.89
C PHE A 6 6.10 3.49 -8.06
N GLU A 7 6.73 4.64 -7.96
CA GLU A 7 8.19 4.73 -7.83
C GLU A 7 8.52 4.76 -6.35
N ILE A 8 9.48 3.94 -5.93
CA ILE A 8 9.82 3.78 -4.52
C ILE A 8 11.03 4.64 -4.20
N PHE A 9 10.85 5.68 -3.39
CA PHE A 9 11.96 6.51 -2.93
C PHE A 9 12.60 5.96 -1.67
N ARG A 10 11.81 5.33 -0.82
CA ARG A 10 12.28 4.67 0.40
C ARG A 10 11.43 3.43 0.61
N ALA A 11 12.08 2.29 0.82
CA ALA A 11 11.35 1.03 0.92
C ALA A 11 10.65 0.83 2.26
N GLY A 12 11.12 1.49 3.31
CA GLY A 12 10.60 1.24 4.65
C GLY A 12 11.21 0.00 5.28
N ILE A 13 10.65 -0.41 6.41
CA ILE A 13 11.13 -1.57 7.16
C ILE A 13 10.17 -2.74 6.95
N ASN A 14 10.72 -3.88 6.55
CA ASN A 14 9.94 -5.11 6.32
C ASN A 14 8.71 -4.88 5.44
N THR A 15 8.87 -4.06 4.42
CA THR A 15 7.78 -3.75 3.50
C THR A 15 7.59 -4.92 2.54
N THR A 16 6.41 -5.51 2.57
CA THR A 16 6.06 -6.68 1.77
C THR A 16 4.64 -6.55 1.26
N PHE A 17 4.31 -7.36 0.26
CA PHE A 17 2.91 -7.52 -0.15
C PHE A 17 2.31 -8.68 0.61
N GLN A 18 1.15 -8.47 1.20
CA GLN A 18 0.47 -9.49 1.98
C GLN A 18 -0.97 -9.66 1.52
N ASP A 19 -1.46 -10.88 1.67
CA ASP A 19 -2.87 -11.21 1.50
C ASP A 19 -3.25 -12.17 2.64
N LEU A 20 -4.35 -12.91 2.49
CA LEU A 20 -4.77 -13.86 3.53
C LEU A 20 -3.99 -15.17 3.50
N GLY A 21 -2.87 -15.21 2.80
CA GLY A 21 -2.04 -16.40 2.76
C GLY A 21 -2.60 -17.47 1.83
N ARG A 22 -2.71 -17.14 0.55
CA ARG A 22 -3.21 -18.10 -0.42
C ARG A 22 -2.17 -19.15 -0.74
N ASP A 23 -2.64 -20.37 -0.91
CA ASP A 23 -1.77 -21.53 -1.09
C ASP A 23 -0.80 -21.39 -2.25
N ASN A 24 -1.23 -20.76 -3.32
CA ASN A 24 -0.39 -20.65 -4.51
C ASN A 24 0.83 -19.74 -4.37
N LEU A 25 0.97 -19.05 -3.24
CA LEU A 25 2.15 -18.23 -2.98
C LEU A 25 3.25 -19.01 -2.26
N TYR A 26 2.94 -20.11 -1.64
CA TYR A 26 3.87 -20.78 -0.74
C TYR A 26 5.00 -21.49 -1.45
N HIS A 27 4.74 -22.02 -2.61
CA HIS A 27 5.75 -22.77 -3.34
C HIS A 27 6.88 -21.91 -3.88
N ILE A 28 6.78 -20.60 -3.76
CA ILE A 28 7.89 -19.70 -4.12
C ILE A 28 8.67 -19.21 -2.90
N GLY A 29 8.48 -19.87 -1.76
CA GLY A 29 9.25 -19.60 -0.56
C GLY A 29 8.70 -18.50 0.33
N ILE A 30 7.51 -18.02 0.07
CA ILE A 30 6.87 -17.00 0.91
C ILE A 30 6.30 -17.68 2.17
N PRO A 31 6.52 -17.11 3.36
CA PRO A 31 5.98 -17.70 4.59
C PRO A 31 4.46 -17.78 4.59
N PHE A 32 3.93 -18.72 5.37
CA PHE A 32 2.50 -18.97 5.46
C PHE A 32 1.73 -17.91 6.22
N SER A 33 2.41 -16.95 6.82
CA SER A 33 1.78 -16.08 7.80
C SER A 33 0.68 -15.17 7.24
N GLY A 34 0.73 -14.84 5.95
CA GLY A 34 -0.15 -13.79 5.46
C GLY A 34 0.11 -12.49 6.22
N ALA A 35 -0.88 -11.63 6.32
CA ALA A 35 -0.75 -10.37 7.05
C ALA A 35 -0.63 -10.64 8.56
N MET A 36 0.24 -9.88 9.21
CA MET A 36 0.47 -10.01 10.65
C MET A 36 -0.71 -9.49 11.47
N ASP A 37 -1.44 -8.52 10.95
CA ASP A 37 -2.64 -7.95 11.57
C ASP A 37 -3.80 -8.07 10.57
N ASN A 38 -4.53 -9.18 10.66
CA ASN A 38 -5.61 -9.48 9.72
C ASN A 38 -6.73 -8.44 9.77
N ARG A 39 -7.01 -7.89 10.92
CA ARG A 39 -8.08 -6.91 11.05
C ARG A 39 -7.77 -5.65 10.24
N ASN A 40 -6.59 -5.09 10.42
CA ASN A 40 -6.19 -3.90 9.68
C ASN A 40 -5.98 -4.17 8.20
N PHE A 41 -5.50 -5.37 7.87
CA PHE A 41 -5.42 -5.80 6.47
C PHE A 41 -6.80 -5.77 5.81
N LEU A 42 -7.79 -6.41 6.43
CA LEU A 42 -9.15 -6.47 5.87
C LEU A 42 -9.79 -5.08 5.78
N LEU A 43 -9.60 -4.26 6.82
CA LEU A 43 -10.14 -2.90 6.83
C LEU A 43 -9.55 -2.05 5.73
N SER A 44 -8.25 -2.19 5.46
CA SER A 44 -7.61 -1.39 4.42
C SER A 44 -8.25 -1.67 3.05
N ASN A 45 -8.48 -2.92 2.73
CA ASN A 45 -9.16 -3.30 1.49
C ASN A 45 -10.59 -2.79 1.44
N LYS A 46 -11.30 -2.87 2.55
CA LYS A 46 -12.69 -2.41 2.62
C LYS A 46 -12.80 -0.92 2.36
N LEU A 47 -11.88 -0.14 2.88
CA LEU A 47 -11.89 1.31 2.74
C LEU A 47 -11.72 1.77 1.29
N VAL A 48 -11.05 0.99 0.47
CA VAL A 48 -10.89 1.27 -0.96
C VAL A 48 -11.80 0.42 -1.84
N GLN A 49 -12.75 -0.28 -1.23
CA GLN A 49 -13.76 -1.09 -1.91
C GLN A 49 -13.17 -2.20 -2.77
N ASN A 50 -12.09 -2.77 -2.30
CA ASN A 50 -11.49 -3.97 -2.91
C ASN A 50 -12.08 -5.24 -2.33
N ASN A 51 -11.80 -6.37 -2.98
CA ASN A 51 -11.99 -7.67 -2.38
C ASN A 51 -11.18 -7.73 -1.09
N LEU A 52 -11.75 -8.35 -0.05
CA LEU A 52 -11.09 -8.39 1.25
C LEU A 52 -9.77 -9.13 1.24
N ASN A 53 -9.52 -9.95 0.21
CA ASN A 53 -8.29 -10.71 0.07
C ASN A 53 -7.33 -10.12 -0.98
N SER A 54 -7.54 -8.90 -1.42
CA SER A 54 -6.62 -8.26 -2.36
C SER A 54 -5.28 -7.98 -1.67
N PRO A 55 -4.16 -8.17 -2.38
CA PRO A 55 -2.85 -7.86 -1.78
C PRO A 55 -2.72 -6.40 -1.39
N VAL A 56 -2.12 -6.16 -0.25
CA VAL A 56 -1.81 -4.81 0.26
C VAL A 56 -0.35 -4.75 0.65
N LEU A 57 0.20 -3.56 0.75
CA LEU A 57 1.53 -3.36 1.31
C LEU A 57 1.45 -3.40 2.83
N GLU A 58 2.30 -4.23 3.44
CA GLU A 58 2.50 -4.26 4.88
C GLU A 58 3.90 -3.74 5.18
N PHE A 59 4.03 -2.95 6.22
CA PHE A 59 5.32 -2.46 6.70
C PHE A 59 5.33 -2.47 8.23
N ALA A 60 6.54 -2.42 8.79
CA ALA A 60 6.73 -2.43 10.25
C ALA A 60 7.53 -1.20 10.65
N TYR A 61 7.07 -0.45 11.63
CA TYR A 61 7.72 0.71 12.25
C TYR A 61 7.91 1.92 11.36
N LEU A 62 8.46 1.75 10.16
CA LEU A 62 8.67 2.84 9.20
C LEU A 62 8.18 2.38 7.84
N GLY A 63 7.28 3.15 7.25
CA GLY A 63 6.71 2.80 5.96
C GLY A 63 7.49 3.32 4.78
N PRO A 64 7.06 2.96 3.58
CA PRO A 64 7.71 3.41 2.35
C PRO A 64 7.34 4.84 1.98
N SER A 65 8.19 5.45 1.16
CA SER A 65 7.89 6.71 0.50
C SER A 65 7.74 6.43 -1.00
N LEU A 66 6.60 6.82 -1.55
CA LEU A 66 6.18 6.40 -2.89
C LEU A 66 5.70 7.59 -3.69
N LYS A 67 5.92 7.54 -4.99
CA LYS A 67 5.32 8.50 -5.92
C LYS A 67 4.49 7.74 -6.95
N TYR A 68 3.28 8.19 -7.16
CA TYR A 68 2.34 7.50 -8.05
C TYR A 68 2.35 8.10 -9.45
N TYR A 69 2.26 7.21 -10.45
CA TYR A 69 2.10 7.59 -11.85
C TYR A 69 0.98 6.73 -12.43
N GLY A 70 -0.01 7.38 -13.02
CA GLY A 70 -1.08 6.65 -13.68
C GLY A 70 -2.44 7.26 -13.48
N GLU A 71 -3.45 6.44 -13.64
CA GLU A 71 -4.85 6.84 -13.50
C GLU A 71 -5.21 7.06 -12.03
N LYS A 72 -6.17 7.93 -11.81
CA LYS A 72 -6.65 8.22 -10.45
C LYS A 72 -7.09 6.94 -9.74
N ILE A 73 -6.61 6.77 -8.52
CA ILE A 73 -7.01 5.66 -7.65
C ILE A 73 -7.28 6.18 -6.25
N SER A 74 -7.92 5.36 -5.44
CA SER A 74 -8.07 5.63 -4.01
C SER A 74 -7.06 4.84 -3.24
N ILE A 75 -6.60 5.39 -2.13
CA ILE A 75 -5.74 4.69 -1.19
C ILE A 75 -6.32 4.79 0.22
N ALA A 76 -5.92 3.86 1.08
CA ALA A 76 -6.22 3.93 2.50
C ALA A 76 -5.07 3.30 3.28
N ILE A 77 -4.78 3.88 4.44
CA ILE A 77 -3.76 3.35 5.34
C ILE A 77 -4.45 2.99 6.65
N THR A 78 -4.16 1.80 7.14
CA THR A 78 -4.66 1.32 8.44
C THR A 78 -3.51 0.97 9.35
N GLY A 79 -3.79 0.92 10.64
CA GLY A 79 -2.81 0.89 11.70
C GLY A 79 -2.70 2.28 12.33
N ASP A 80 -1.83 2.43 13.30
CA ASP A 80 -1.58 3.73 13.92
C ASP A 80 -0.29 4.31 13.34
N VAL A 81 -0.42 5.01 12.20
CA VAL A 81 0.70 5.38 11.34
C VAL A 81 0.64 6.86 11.02
N ASN A 82 1.79 7.50 11.02
CA ASN A 82 1.92 8.88 10.56
C ASN A 82 2.28 8.87 9.08
N PHE A 83 1.53 9.61 8.27
CA PHE A 83 1.85 9.73 6.85
C PHE A 83 1.38 11.06 6.30
N LYS A 84 1.98 11.45 5.19
CA LYS A 84 1.66 12.68 4.48
C LYS A 84 1.40 12.38 3.01
N LEU A 85 0.50 13.15 2.43
CA LEU A 85 0.25 13.13 0.99
C LEU A 85 0.74 14.44 0.40
N LYS A 86 1.51 14.35 -0.66
CA LYS A 86 1.96 15.55 -1.37
C LYS A 86 1.25 15.62 -2.71
N LYS A 87 0.39 16.64 -2.85
CA LYS A 87 -0.39 16.88 -4.07
C LYS A 87 0.04 18.22 -4.64
N ASN A 88 0.71 18.18 -5.81
CA ASN A 88 1.35 19.38 -6.38
C ASN A 88 2.35 19.95 -5.37
N GLN A 89 2.12 21.14 -4.89
CA GLN A 89 3.00 21.77 -3.88
C GLN A 89 2.41 21.75 -2.49
N ASN A 90 1.23 21.14 -2.33
CA ASN A 90 0.54 21.07 -1.06
C ASN A 90 0.87 19.78 -0.34
N ILE A 91 1.12 19.88 0.97
CA ILE A 91 1.37 18.73 1.82
C ILE A 91 0.19 18.60 2.77
N ILE A 92 -0.42 17.42 2.77
CA ILE A 92 -1.58 17.13 3.61
C ILE A 92 -1.19 16.04 4.58
N GLU A 93 -1.42 16.27 5.88
CA GLU A 93 -1.27 15.20 6.85
C GLU A 93 -2.45 14.25 6.73
N GLY A 94 -2.16 12.96 6.57
CA GLY A 94 -3.19 11.98 6.39
C GLY A 94 -3.70 11.40 7.69
N ASN A 95 -4.91 10.87 7.63
CA ASN A 95 -5.53 10.16 8.74
C ASN A 95 -5.72 8.71 8.36
N CYS A 96 -5.31 7.81 9.24
CA CYS A 96 -5.57 6.39 9.06
C CYS A 96 -7.08 6.13 9.07
N TYR A 97 -7.47 5.05 8.41
CA TYR A 97 -8.87 4.61 8.30
C TYR A 97 -9.76 5.53 7.47
N GLU A 98 -9.15 6.40 6.66
CA GLU A 98 -9.85 7.22 5.67
C GLU A 98 -9.29 6.92 4.29
N SER A 99 -10.13 7.03 3.27
CA SER A 99 -9.67 6.88 1.90
C SER A 99 -9.34 8.23 1.29
N TYR A 100 -8.33 8.25 0.45
CA TYR A 100 -7.87 9.46 -0.25
C TYR A 100 -7.73 9.15 -1.73
N LEU A 101 -8.11 10.11 -2.57
CA LEU A 101 -7.83 10.01 -4.00
C LEU A 101 -6.42 10.50 -4.28
N ILE A 102 -5.70 9.73 -5.08
CA ILE A 102 -4.39 10.16 -5.58
C ILE A 102 -4.38 10.12 -7.10
N GLU A 103 -3.58 11.02 -7.65
CA GLU A 103 -3.47 11.24 -9.09
C GLU A 103 -2.01 11.16 -9.50
N ASN A 104 -1.80 11.17 -10.82
CA ASN A 104 -0.47 11.12 -11.39
C ASN A 104 0.44 12.19 -10.78
N GLY A 105 1.58 11.78 -10.26
CA GLY A 105 2.56 12.67 -9.67
C GLY A 105 2.41 12.87 -8.16
N ASP A 106 1.33 12.40 -7.56
CA ASP A 106 1.14 12.52 -6.11
C ASP A 106 2.11 11.61 -5.37
N GLU A 107 2.53 12.05 -4.19
CA GLU A 107 3.45 11.28 -3.35
C GLU A 107 2.78 10.89 -2.04
N ILE A 108 3.11 9.69 -1.60
CA ILE A 108 2.69 9.17 -0.30
C ILE A 108 3.97 8.98 0.51
N ASP A 109 4.12 9.74 1.58
CA ASP A 109 5.28 9.62 2.46
C ASP A 109 4.82 9.00 3.77
N ILE A 110 5.05 7.72 3.93
CA ILE A 110 4.65 7.00 5.13
C ILE A 110 5.82 7.04 6.10
N LEU A 111 5.55 7.55 7.28
CA LEU A 111 6.56 7.76 8.30
C LEU A 111 6.51 6.65 9.33
N SER A 112 6.63 6.99 10.59
CA SER A 112 6.68 6.00 11.66
C SER A 112 5.29 5.56 12.10
N THR A 113 5.22 4.32 12.60
CA THR A 113 4.07 3.88 13.37
C THR A 113 4.18 4.45 14.78
N ASN A 114 3.03 4.62 15.44
CA ASN A 114 2.98 5.09 16.82
C ASN A 114 2.81 3.90 17.77
N LYS A 115 1.56 3.48 17.98
CA LYS A 115 1.27 2.37 18.89
C LYS A 115 1.30 1.01 18.22
N SER A 116 0.96 0.96 16.93
CA SER A 116 0.98 -0.31 16.21
C SER A 116 2.40 -0.61 15.74
N VAL A 117 2.71 -1.89 15.58
CA VAL A 117 3.96 -2.31 14.95
C VAL A 117 3.81 -2.25 13.44
N TYR A 118 2.67 -2.70 12.93
CA TYR A 118 2.42 -2.84 11.49
C TYR A 118 1.46 -1.80 10.99
N GLY A 119 1.67 -1.42 9.73
CA GLY A 119 0.72 -0.59 8.99
C GLY A 119 0.47 -1.19 7.61
N TYR A 120 -0.63 -0.78 7.00
CA TYR A 120 -1.08 -1.32 5.71
C TYR A 120 -1.46 -0.19 4.78
N LEU A 121 -1.03 -0.32 3.53
CA LEU A 121 -1.45 0.58 2.45
C LEU A 121 -2.21 -0.24 1.42
N ALA A 122 -3.50 0.05 1.27
CA ALA A 122 -4.34 -0.53 0.24
C ALA A 122 -4.62 0.49 -0.86
N ILE A 123 -4.85 0.00 -2.06
CA ILE A 123 -5.20 0.83 -3.20
C ILE A 123 -6.46 0.27 -3.87
N SER A 124 -7.22 1.13 -4.55
CA SER A 124 -8.41 0.72 -5.30
C SER A 124 -8.04 0.15 -6.69
N ALA A 125 -7.06 -0.71 -6.70
CA ALA A 125 -6.49 -1.35 -7.86
C ALA A 125 -5.79 -2.61 -7.37
N GLU A 126 -5.03 -3.27 -8.22
CA GLU A 126 -4.26 -4.43 -7.79
C GLU A 126 -2.77 -4.17 -7.96
N PHE A 127 -2.00 -4.46 -6.92
CA PHE A 127 -0.55 -4.46 -7.04
C PHE A 127 -0.13 -5.64 -7.91
N ASP A 128 0.80 -5.39 -8.81
CA ASP A 128 1.46 -6.46 -9.55
C ASP A 128 2.58 -7.00 -8.66
N LEU A 129 2.45 -8.25 -8.27
CA LEU A 129 3.40 -8.89 -7.36
C LEU A 129 4.74 -9.20 -8.01
N ASN A 130 4.84 -9.08 -9.34
CA ASN A 130 6.11 -9.18 -10.06
C ASN A 130 6.80 -7.82 -10.06
N PHE A 131 7.36 -7.51 -8.95
CA PHE A 131 7.85 -6.18 -8.69
C PHE A 131 9.29 -6.00 -9.17
N GLN A 132 9.57 -4.87 -9.76
CA GLN A 132 10.90 -4.52 -10.26
C GLN A 132 11.59 -3.55 -9.32
N TRP A 133 12.89 -3.47 -9.47
CA TRP A 133 13.71 -2.60 -8.66
C TRP A 133 13.21 -1.14 -8.69
N LYS A 134 12.92 -0.61 -7.51
CA LYS A 134 12.47 0.77 -7.28
C LYS A 134 11.11 1.13 -7.89
N SER A 135 10.36 0.15 -8.37
CA SER A 135 9.01 0.44 -8.84
C SER A 135 8.06 -0.72 -8.56
N CYS A 136 6.79 -0.41 -8.49
CA CYS A 136 5.74 -1.38 -8.25
C CYS A 136 4.59 -1.08 -9.21
N SER A 137 4.31 -2.00 -10.12
CA SER A 137 3.24 -1.83 -11.10
C SER A 137 1.87 -2.00 -10.46
N VAL A 138 0.91 -1.29 -11.02
CA VAL A 138 -0.47 -1.28 -10.54
C VAL A 138 -1.39 -1.56 -11.71
N ASN A 139 -2.30 -2.51 -11.54
CA ASN A 139 -3.33 -2.80 -12.53
C ASN A 139 -4.63 -2.18 -12.07
N THR A 140 -5.07 -1.14 -12.77
CA THR A 140 -6.36 -0.54 -12.46
C THR A 140 -7.47 -1.45 -12.93
N LYS A 141 -8.51 -1.51 -12.13
CA LYS A 141 -9.68 -2.32 -12.48
C LYS A 141 -10.52 -1.59 -13.51
N ALA A 142 -10.95 -2.33 -14.50
CA ALA A 142 -11.84 -1.80 -15.51
C ALA A 142 -13.21 -1.44 -14.92
#